data_76c19ca8f51da1e1b2553c78c4166c16
#
_entry.id   76c19ca8f51da1e1b2553c78c4166c16
#
_cell.length_a   1.000
_cell.length_b   1.000
_cell.length_c   1.000
_cell.angle_alpha   90.00
_cell.angle_beta   90.00
_cell.angle_gamma   90.00
#
_symmetry.space_group_name_H-M   'P 1'
#
loop_
_entity.id
_entity.type
_entity.pdbx_description
1 polymer ?
#
loop_
_entity_poly.entity_id
_entity_poly.type
_entity_poly.pdbx_seq_one_letter_code
_entity_poly.pdbx_strand_id
1 'polypeptide(L)'
;MKVLSPSASRICDIALVHFAERGYDASSLNEIAVVAGMRKPSLYAHFKSKDDLFNAVLNLALATERHYIEEMFASVPANDDEPGKLYTDNLSNRYESSAALRFLLRTAFFPPSELKASVTSGFEAYLDRLRERFGASLENRYPALSANEISMFQDAYIAVIDSLHVELIYCSEGTYCRRLTALWRILGDSLSLAVGKVARG
;
A
#
# COMPACT_ATOMS: atom_id res chain seq x y z
N MET A 1 -7.12 -18.12 -0.03
CA MET A 1 -5.97 -18.01 -0.97
C MET A 1 -5.46 -19.42 -1.28
N LYS A 2 -5.22 -19.76 -2.55
CA LYS A 2 -4.58 -21.04 -2.91
C LYS A 2 -3.11 -21.00 -2.49
N VAL A 3 -2.67 -21.94 -1.69
CA VAL A 3 -1.25 -22.03 -1.31
C VAL A 3 -0.43 -22.35 -2.56
N LEU A 4 0.49 -21.48 -2.89
CA LEU A 4 1.40 -21.68 -4.01
C LEU A 4 2.44 -22.75 -3.67
N SER A 5 2.87 -23.53 -4.66
CA SER A 5 4.04 -24.40 -4.48
C SER A 5 5.30 -23.56 -4.32
N PRO A 6 6.39 -24.08 -3.71
CA PRO A 6 7.65 -23.33 -3.56
C PRO A 6 8.18 -22.77 -4.88
N SER A 7 8.06 -23.52 -5.96
CA SER A 7 8.47 -23.07 -7.30
C SER A 7 7.58 -21.95 -7.83
N ALA A 8 6.27 -22.02 -7.62
CA ALA A 8 5.34 -20.96 -8.02
C ALA A 8 5.56 -19.68 -7.20
N SER A 9 5.83 -19.80 -5.90
CA SER A 9 6.18 -18.64 -5.05
C SER A 9 7.44 -17.95 -5.57
N ARG A 10 8.51 -18.69 -5.84
CA ARG A 10 9.75 -18.14 -6.41
C ARG A 10 9.52 -17.42 -7.75
N ILE A 11 8.65 -17.96 -8.60
CA ILE A 11 8.29 -17.29 -9.86
C ILE A 11 7.58 -15.96 -9.57
N CYS A 12 6.64 -15.94 -8.61
CA CYS A 12 5.94 -14.72 -8.22
C CYS A 12 6.91 -13.67 -7.66
N ASP A 13 7.87 -14.04 -6.83
CA ASP A 13 8.86 -13.11 -6.26
C ASP A 13 9.69 -12.44 -7.36
N ILE A 14 10.15 -13.23 -8.35
CA ILE A 14 10.90 -12.71 -9.50
C ILE A 14 10.01 -11.83 -10.39
N ALA A 15 8.78 -12.29 -10.67
CA ALA A 15 7.84 -11.56 -11.49
C ALA A 15 7.40 -10.25 -10.83
N LEU A 16 7.30 -10.20 -9.51
CA LEU A 16 7.00 -8.99 -8.74
C LEU A 16 8.02 -7.87 -9.03
N VAL A 17 9.31 -8.18 -8.90
CA VAL A 17 10.38 -7.23 -9.21
C VAL A 17 10.33 -6.81 -10.69
N HIS A 18 10.16 -7.79 -11.58
CA HIS A 18 10.11 -7.53 -13.02
C HIS A 18 8.94 -6.61 -13.43
N PHE A 19 7.73 -6.87 -12.91
CA PHE A 19 6.57 -6.01 -13.14
C PHE A 19 6.68 -4.64 -12.45
N ALA A 20 7.27 -4.56 -11.27
CA ALA A 20 7.52 -3.29 -10.58
C ALA A 20 8.42 -2.37 -11.39
N GLU A 21 9.46 -2.91 -12.03
CA GLU A 21 10.45 -2.14 -12.80
C GLU A 21 9.98 -1.81 -14.22
N ARG A 22 9.39 -2.77 -14.94
CA ARG A 22 9.06 -2.65 -16.37
C ARG A 22 7.58 -2.42 -16.65
N GLY A 23 6.72 -2.73 -15.70
CA GLY A 23 5.27 -2.73 -15.90
C GLY A 23 4.78 -4.01 -16.62
N TYR A 24 3.47 -4.11 -16.75
CA TYR A 24 2.82 -5.27 -17.34
C TYR A 24 3.16 -5.41 -18.83
N ASP A 25 2.96 -4.35 -19.65
CA ASP A 25 3.05 -4.42 -21.11
C ASP A 25 4.46 -4.75 -21.59
N ALA A 26 5.48 -4.14 -20.98
CA ALA A 26 6.88 -4.36 -21.33
C ALA A 26 7.48 -5.67 -20.74
N SER A 27 6.68 -6.48 -20.06
CA SER A 27 7.11 -7.75 -19.45
C SER A 27 6.64 -8.94 -20.29
N SER A 28 7.48 -9.97 -20.40
CA SER A 28 7.12 -11.24 -21.03
C SER A 28 7.37 -12.43 -20.11
N LEU A 29 6.53 -13.48 -20.24
CA LEU A 29 6.74 -14.74 -19.51
C LEU A 29 8.07 -15.40 -19.86
N ASN A 30 8.60 -15.14 -21.05
CA ASN A 30 9.89 -15.69 -21.47
C ASN A 30 11.05 -15.04 -20.71
N GLU A 31 11.04 -13.71 -20.58
CA GLU A 31 12.06 -12.98 -19.79
C GLU A 31 12.00 -13.38 -18.32
N ILE A 32 10.80 -13.47 -17.75
CA ILE A 32 10.61 -13.92 -16.36
C ILE A 32 11.15 -15.35 -16.17
N ALA A 33 10.89 -16.27 -17.11
CA ALA A 33 11.41 -17.62 -17.06
C ALA A 33 12.95 -17.65 -17.10
N VAL A 34 13.56 -16.82 -17.95
CA VAL A 34 15.03 -16.71 -18.04
C VAL A 34 15.62 -16.22 -16.71
N VAL A 35 15.06 -15.17 -16.11
CA VAL A 35 15.51 -14.63 -14.81
C VAL A 35 15.30 -15.66 -13.70
N ALA A 36 14.22 -16.46 -13.77
CA ALA A 36 13.94 -17.54 -12.81
C ALA A 36 14.86 -18.77 -13.00
N GLY A 37 15.71 -18.79 -14.04
CA GLY A 37 16.59 -19.90 -14.36
C GLY A 37 15.85 -21.14 -14.82
N MET A 38 14.67 -20.98 -15.46
CA MET A 38 13.83 -22.09 -15.89
C MET A 38 13.47 -22.00 -17.39
N ARG A 39 13.04 -23.13 -17.95
CA ARG A 39 12.53 -23.15 -19.32
C ARG A 39 11.07 -22.66 -19.35
N LYS A 40 10.69 -21.98 -20.44
CA LYS A 40 9.34 -21.48 -20.68
C LYS A 40 8.22 -22.52 -20.42
N PRO A 41 8.32 -23.79 -20.87
CA PRO A 41 7.32 -24.81 -20.55
C PRO A 41 7.12 -25.07 -19.05
N SER A 42 8.20 -24.95 -18.24
CA SER A 42 8.12 -25.11 -16.80
C SER A 42 7.34 -23.99 -16.13
N LEU A 43 7.47 -22.76 -16.63
CA LEU A 43 6.67 -21.62 -16.15
C LEU A 43 5.19 -21.81 -16.48
N TYR A 44 4.87 -22.27 -17.71
CA TYR A 44 3.49 -22.56 -18.12
C TYR A 44 2.84 -23.72 -17.36
N ALA A 45 3.61 -24.61 -16.73
CA ALA A 45 3.08 -25.61 -15.83
C ALA A 45 2.52 -25.01 -14.53
N HIS A 46 2.97 -23.81 -14.14
CA HIS A 46 2.53 -23.08 -12.96
C HIS A 46 1.48 -22.01 -13.26
N PHE A 47 1.65 -21.26 -14.35
CA PHE A 47 0.81 -20.13 -14.73
C PHE A 47 0.38 -20.23 -16.20
N LYS A 48 -0.93 -20.23 -16.44
CA LYS A 48 -1.52 -20.44 -17.76
C LYS A 48 -1.31 -19.27 -18.73
N SER A 49 -1.19 -18.06 -18.19
CA SER A 49 -1.02 -16.82 -18.96
C SER A 49 -0.22 -15.79 -18.17
N LYS A 50 0.12 -14.68 -18.81
CA LYS A 50 0.73 -13.51 -18.15
C LYS A 50 -0.22 -12.90 -17.11
N ASP A 51 -1.53 -12.89 -17.41
CA ASP A 51 -2.56 -12.40 -16.50
C ASP A 51 -2.70 -13.28 -15.25
N ASP A 52 -2.60 -14.60 -15.41
CA ASP A 52 -2.63 -15.54 -14.30
C ASP A 52 -1.46 -15.31 -13.34
N LEU A 53 -0.25 -15.16 -13.89
CA LEU A 53 0.93 -14.80 -13.11
C LEU A 53 0.80 -13.40 -12.48
N PHE A 54 0.30 -12.42 -13.23
CA PHE A 54 0.12 -11.06 -12.71
C PHE A 54 -0.86 -11.02 -11.54
N ASN A 55 -2.01 -11.71 -11.63
CA ASN A 55 -2.97 -11.79 -10.53
C ASN A 55 -2.39 -12.49 -9.29
N ALA A 56 -1.54 -13.51 -9.48
CA ALA A 56 -0.82 -14.13 -8.37
C ALA A 56 0.16 -13.15 -7.71
N VAL A 57 0.89 -12.36 -8.51
CA VAL A 57 1.80 -11.31 -8.04
C VAL A 57 1.05 -10.18 -7.35
N LEU A 58 -0.10 -9.76 -7.87
CA LEU A 58 -0.97 -8.75 -7.24
C LEU A 58 -1.39 -9.20 -5.83
N ASN A 59 -1.85 -10.46 -5.72
CA ASN A 59 -2.23 -11.02 -4.42
C ASN A 59 -1.05 -11.10 -3.44
N LEU A 60 0.15 -11.44 -3.93
CA LEU A 60 1.38 -11.46 -3.12
C LEU A 60 1.72 -10.05 -2.64
N ALA A 61 1.70 -9.05 -3.52
CA ALA A 61 2.01 -7.66 -3.17
C ALA A 61 1.01 -7.10 -2.15
N LEU A 62 -0.29 -7.34 -2.35
CA LEU A 62 -1.34 -6.95 -1.41
C LEU A 62 -1.17 -7.60 -0.03
N ALA A 63 -0.83 -8.88 0.02
CA ALA A 63 -0.58 -9.59 1.28
C ALA A 63 0.66 -9.02 2.00
N THR A 64 1.72 -8.71 1.24
CA THR A 64 2.97 -8.13 1.77
C THR A 64 2.73 -6.74 2.35
N GLU A 65 2.03 -5.86 1.64
CA GLU A 65 1.76 -4.50 2.13
C GLU A 65 0.73 -4.49 3.27
N ARG A 66 -0.25 -5.40 3.25
CA ARG A 66 -1.15 -5.59 4.39
C ARG A 66 -0.38 -5.99 5.66
N HIS A 67 0.56 -6.91 5.55
CA HIS A 67 1.39 -7.31 6.69
C HIS A 67 2.22 -6.13 7.22
N TYR A 68 2.82 -5.35 6.32
CA TYR A 68 3.56 -4.14 6.69
C TYR A 68 2.68 -3.10 7.41
N ILE A 69 1.44 -2.88 6.95
CA ILE A 69 0.49 -2.01 7.64
C ILE A 69 0.26 -2.50 9.08
N GLU A 70 -0.01 -3.82 9.25
CA GLU A 70 -0.22 -4.40 10.59
C GLU A 70 0.98 -4.17 11.51
N GLU A 71 2.20 -4.40 11.00
CA GLU A 71 3.42 -4.20 11.77
C GLU A 71 3.61 -2.74 12.18
N MET A 72 3.41 -1.80 11.25
CA MET A 72 3.57 -0.37 11.55
C MET A 72 2.58 0.11 12.61
N PHE A 73 1.31 -0.25 12.49
CA PHE A 73 0.29 0.14 13.48
C PHE A 73 0.41 -0.61 14.80
N ALA A 74 0.92 -1.84 14.82
CA ALA A 74 1.19 -2.58 16.05
C ALA A 74 2.43 -2.08 16.81
N SER A 75 3.37 -1.43 16.12
CA SER A 75 4.61 -0.91 16.70
C SER A 75 4.43 0.42 17.43
N VAL A 76 3.27 1.07 17.26
CA VAL A 76 2.97 2.37 17.87
C VAL A 76 2.49 2.18 19.31
N PRO A 77 3.04 2.91 20.31
CA PRO A 77 2.51 2.89 21.67
C PRO A 77 1.05 3.35 21.72
N ALA A 78 0.26 2.78 22.64
CA ALA A 78 -1.17 3.11 22.77
C ALA A 78 -1.42 4.58 23.15
N ASN A 79 -0.43 5.28 23.69
CA ASN A 79 -0.48 6.70 24.06
C ASN A 79 0.19 7.63 23.01
N ASP A 80 0.43 7.16 21.79
CA ASP A 80 0.97 7.99 20.72
C ASP A 80 0.01 9.13 20.38
N ASP A 81 0.54 10.34 20.34
CA ASP A 81 -0.23 11.54 20.06
C ASP A 81 -0.45 11.80 18.55
N GLU A 82 0.22 11.02 17.69
CA GLU A 82 0.15 11.16 16.23
C GLU A 82 -0.20 9.80 15.56
N PRO A 83 -1.42 9.25 15.78
CA PRO A 83 -1.84 7.99 15.16
C PRO A 83 -1.63 7.97 13.65
N GLY A 84 -1.05 6.88 13.11
CA GLY A 84 -0.80 6.73 11.68
C GLY A 84 0.45 7.44 11.14
N LYS A 85 1.10 8.28 11.94
CA LYS A 85 2.28 9.04 11.49
C LYS A 85 3.48 8.15 11.19
N LEU A 86 3.72 7.14 12.04
CA LEU A 86 4.81 6.19 11.83
C LEU A 86 4.76 5.53 10.45
N TYR A 87 3.58 5.17 9.97
CA TYR A 87 3.39 4.62 8.64
C TYR A 87 3.79 5.62 7.55
N THR A 88 3.32 6.86 7.62
CA THR A 88 3.61 7.87 6.60
C THR A 88 5.07 8.34 6.61
N ASP A 89 5.69 8.45 7.79
CA ASP A 89 7.12 8.82 7.91
C ASP A 89 8.02 7.75 7.27
N ASN A 90 7.61 6.49 7.31
CA ASN A 90 8.36 5.39 6.72
C ASN A 90 7.97 5.05 5.26
N LEU A 91 6.96 5.69 4.71
CA LEU A 91 6.40 5.32 3.41
C LEU A 91 7.40 5.54 2.25
N SER A 92 8.22 6.59 2.29
CA SER A 92 9.27 6.84 1.30
C SER A 92 10.34 5.74 1.32
N ASN A 93 10.88 5.42 2.49
CA ASN A 93 11.84 4.33 2.66
C ASN A 93 11.23 2.97 2.25
N ARG A 94 9.94 2.77 2.54
CA ARG A 94 9.21 1.59 2.10
C ARG A 94 9.12 1.50 0.59
N TYR A 95 8.81 2.60 -0.10
CA TYR A 95 8.75 2.63 -1.56
C TYR A 95 10.10 2.29 -2.19
N GLU A 96 11.21 2.79 -1.66
CA GLU A 96 12.55 2.50 -2.15
C GLU A 96 12.94 1.03 -1.95
N SER A 97 12.60 0.45 -0.80
CA SER A 97 13.00 -0.90 -0.42
C SER A 97 12.04 -2.01 -0.84
N SER A 98 10.74 -1.71 -1.06
CA SER A 98 9.71 -2.70 -1.35
C SER A 98 9.32 -2.74 -2.82
N ALA A 99 9.66 -3.83 -3.51
CA ALA A 99 9.12 -4.10 -4.84
C ALA A 99 7.58 -4.26 -4.83
N ALA A 100 6.99 -4.72 -3.71
CA ALA A 100 5.55 -4.87 -3.58
C ALA A 100 4.84 -3.52 -3.63
N LEU A 101 5.30 -2.52 -2.87
CA LEU A 101 4.71 -1.19 -2.90
C LEU A 101 4.92 -0.51 -4.25
N ARG A 102 6.13 -0.58 -4.83
CA ARG A 102 6.38 -0.05 -6.18
C ARG A 102 5.46 -0.66 -7.23
N PHE A 103 5.28 -1.99 -7.18
CA PHE A 103 4.37 -2.69 -8.08
C PHE A 103 2.91 -2.24 -7.89
N LEU A 104 2.43 -2.16 -6.64
CA LEU A 104 1.05 -1.74 -6.35
C LEU A 104 0.78 -0.32 -6.84
N LEU A 105 1.66 0.64 -6.52
CA LEU A 105 1.46 2.03 -6.95
C LEU A 105 1.54 2.17 -8.46
N ARG A 106 2.56 1.60 -9.10
CA ARG A 106 2.66 1.60 -10.56
C ARG A 106 1.40 1.04 -11.22
N THR A 107 0.91 -0.08 -10.71
CA THR A 107 -0.24 -0.78 -11.27
C THR A 107 -1.55 -0.02 -11.01
N ALA A 108 -1.73 0.58 -9.83
CA ALA A 108 -2.91 1.37 -9.49
C ALA A 108 -3.05 2.61 -10.39
N PHE A 109 -1.93 3.29 -10.67
CA PHE A 109 -1.94 4.49 -11.52
C PHE A 109 -1.95 4.16 -13.03
N PHE A 110 -1.42 3.02 -13.43
CA PHE A 110 -1.37 2.57 -14.83
C PHE A 110 -1.83 1.10 -14.95
N PRO A 111 -3.12 0.82 -14.69
CA PRO A 111 -3.63 -0.54 -14.72
C PRO A 111 -3.69 -1.10 -16.14
N PRO A 112 -3.26 -2.36 -16.36
CA PRO A 112 -3.51 -3.05 -17.63
C PRO A 112 -5.01 -3.14 -17.88
N SER A 113 -5.46 -2.90 -19.11
CA SER A 113 -6.88 -2.77 -19.46
C SER A 113 -7.72 -3.97 -19.01
N GLU A 114 -7.21 -5.19 -19.27
CA GLU A 114 -7.89 -6.45 -19.00
C GLU A 114 -7.93 -6.79 -17.50
N LEU A 115 -7.01 -6.20 -16.72
CA LEU A 115 -6.83 -6.48 -15.30
C LEU A 115 -7.31 -5.32 -14.41
N LYS A 116 -7.85 -4.26 -15.00
CA LYS A 116 -8.25 -3.04 -14.30
C LYS A 116 -9.16 -3.32 -13.10
N ALA A 117 -10.16 -4.18 -13.25
CA ALA A 117 -11.09 -4.50 -12.16
C ALA A 117 -10.39 -5.15 -10.97
N SER A 118 -9.50 -6.13 -11.20
CA SER A 118 -8.72 -6.78 -10.14
C SER A 118 -7.78 -5.81 -9.44
N VAL A 119 -7.13 -4.93 -10.22
CA VAL A 119 -6.21 -3.92 -9.69
C VAL A 119 -6.96 -2.91 -8.82
N THR A 120 -8.06 -2.34 -9.33
CA THR A 120 -8.86 -1.36 -8.59
C THR A 120 -9.37 -1.95 -7.28
N SER A 121 -10.01 -3.12 -7.32
CA SER A 121 -10.50 -3.77 -6.10
C SER A 121 -9.38 -4.11 -5.11
N GLY A 122 -8.22 -4.54 -5.61
CA GLY A 122 -7.06 -4.83 -4.74
C GLY A 122 -6.51 -3.57 -4.09
N PHE A 123 -6.39 -2.48 -4.83
CA PHE A 123 -5.88 -1.21 -4.30
C PHE A 123 -6.87 -0.55 -3.33
N GLU A 124 -8.17 -0.62 -3.60
CA GLU A 124 -9.23 -0.21 -2.66
C GLU A 124 -9.11 -0.98 -1.35
N ALA A 125 -8.95 -2.30 -1.38
CA ALA A 125 -8.77 -3.11 -0.17
C ALA A 125 -7.50 -2.76 0.62
N TYR A 126 -6.43 -2.32 -0.05
CA TYR A 126 -5.22 -1.81 0.61
C TYR A 126 -5.49 -0.48 1.33
N LEU A 127 -6.17 0.47 0.68
CA LEU A 127 -6.55 1.76 1.29
C LEU A 127 -7.56 1.57 2.44
N ASP A 128 -8.54 0.68 2.27
CA ASP A 128 -9.51 0.34 3.33
C ASP A 128 -8.80 -0.21 4.57
N ARG A 129 -7.74 -1.01 4.39
CA ARG A 129 -6.98 -1.51 5.54
C ARG A 129 -6.26 -0.40 6.29
N LEU A 130 -5.68 0.58 5.58
CA LEU A 130 -5.09 1.77 6.21
C LEU A 130 -6.14 2.58 6.97
N ARG A 131 -7.30 2.80 6.35
CA ARG A 131 -8.47 3.47 6.95
C ARG A 131 -8.89 2.81 8.26
N GLU A 132 -9.08 1.48 8.24
CA GLU A 132 -9.47 0.70 9.42
C GLU A 132 -8.44 0.82 10.56
N ARG A 133 -7.16 0.65 10.26
CA ARG A 133 -6.09 0.71 11.28
C ARG A 133 -5.96 2.11 11.87
N PHE A 134 -6.03 3.14 11.06
CA PHE A 134 -6.02 4.52 11.52
C PHE A 134 -7.25 4.83 12.39
N GLY A 135 -8.44 4.44 11.97
CA GLY A 135 -9.67 4.62 12.75
C GLY A 135 -9.59 3.94 14.12
N ALA A 136 -9.16 2.68 14.18
CA ALA A 136 -8.96 1.96 15.43
C ALA A 136 -7.94 2.65 16.36
N SER A 137 -6.89 3.25 15.79
CA SER A 137 -5.91 4.01 16.57
C SER A 137 -6.50 5.30 17.14
N LEU A 138 -7.37 5.99 16.39
CA LEU A 138 -8.10 7.17 16.88
C LEU A 138 -9.08 6.82 18.00
N GLU A 139 -9.87 5.75 17.83
CA GLU A 139 -10.80 5.25 18.85
C GLU A 139 -10.09 4.94 20.17
N ASN A 140 -8.97 4.27 20.08
CA ASN A 140 -8.16 3.93 21.26
C ASN A 140 -7.56 5.16 21.93
N ARG A 141 -7.06 6.12 21.16
CA ARG A 141 -6.36 7.30 21.70
C ARG A 141 -7.32 8.39 22.14
N TYR A 142 -8.45 8.54 21.44
CA TYR A 142 -9.41 9.62 21.63
C TYR A 142 -10.84 9.08 21.71
N PRO A 143 -11.18 8.33 22.78
CA PRO A 143 -12.50 7.65 22.90
C PRO A 143 -13.70 8.60 22.98
N ALA A 144 -13.45 9.90 23.12
CA ALA A 144 -14.49 10.93 23.14
C ALA A 144 -14.90 11.42 21.74
N LEU A 145 -14.14 11.07 20.67
CA LEU A 145 -14.54 11.41 19.32
C LEU A 145 -15.78 10.64 18.89
N SER A 146 -16.70 11.30 18.23
CA SER A 146 -17.88 10.66 17.63
C SER A 146 -17.48 9.81 16.41
N ALA A 147 -18.33 8.84 16.06
CA ALA A 147 -18.13 8.01 14.86
C ALA A 147 -18.04 8.86 13.57
N ASN A 148 -18.76 9.98 13.49
CA ASN A 148 -18.70 10.90 12.34
C ASN A 148 -17.34 11.61 12.26
N GLU A 149 -16.79 12.05 13.38
CA GLU A 149 -15.46 12.67 13.43
C GLU A 149 -14.37 11.66 13.06
N ILE A 150 -14.45 10.43 13.57
CA ILE A 150 -13.52 9.35 13.20
C ILE A 150 -13.57 9.09 11.70
N SER A 151 -14.77 8.95 11.12
CA SER A 151 -14.92 8.75 9.67
C SER A 151 -14.34 9.92 8.86
N MET A 152 -14.55 11.16 9.28
CA MET A 152 -13.97 12.34 8.65
C MET A 152 -12.44 12.33 8.69
N PHE A 153 -11.85 11.98 9.83
CA PHE A 153 -10.38 11.87 9.97
C PHE A 153 -9.81 10.68 9.19
N GLN A 154 -10.55 9.58 9.07
CA GLN A 154 -10.17 8.47 8.20
C GLN A 154 -10.11 8.90 6.73
N ASP A 155 -11.10 9.65 6.24
CA ASP A 155 -11.10 10.19 4.87
C ASP A 155 -9.95 11.17 4.64
N ALA A 156 -9.69 12.05 5.61
CA ALA A 156 -8.56 12.97 5.56
C ALA A 156 -7.22 12.23 5.53
N TYR A 157 -7.07 11.17 6.32
CA TYR A 157 -5.86 10.35 6.35
C TYR A 157 -5.62 9.65 5.00
N ILE A 158 -6.67 9.07 4.39
CA ILE A 158 -6.54 8.47 3.06
C ILE A 158 -6.18 9.52 2.01
N ALA A 159 -6.72 10.73 2.07
CA ALA A 159 -6.33 11.82 1.17
C ALA A 159 -4.84 12.22 1.34
N VAL A 160 -4.30 12.17 2.57
CA VAL A 160 -2.86 12.33 2.82
C VAL A 160 -2.06 11.21 2.13
N ILE A 161 -2.46 9.95 2.32
CA ILE A 161 -1.82 8.78 1.72
C ILE A 161 -1.81 8.90 0.19
N ASP A 162 -2.93 9.23 -0.43
CA ASP A 162 -3.05 9.38 -1.89
C ASP A 162 -2.14 10.49 -2.41
N SER A 163 -2.08 11.63 -1.71
CA SER A 163 -1.15 12.71 -2.05
C SER A 163 0.31 12.26 -1.98
N LEU A 164 0.69 11.48 -0.95
CA LEU A 164 2.04 10.97 -0.79
C LEU A 164 2.38 9.92 -1.85
N HIS A 165 1.43 9.03 -2.22
CA HIS A 165 1.63 8.07 -3.31
C HIS A 165 1.98 8.77 -4.64
N VAL A 166 1.31 9.88 -4.95
CA VAL A 166 1.64 10.69 -6.15
C VAL A 166 3.07 11.23 -6.08
N GLU A 167 3.48 11.73 -4.91
CA GLU A 167 4.85 12.25 -4.73
C GLU A 167 5.91 11.16 -4.89
N LEU A 168 5.66 9.94 -4.41
CA LEU A 168 6.58 8.81 -4.56
C LEU A 168 6.81 8.42 -6.02
N ILE A 169 5.78 8.58 -6.87
CA ILE A 169 5.86 8.19 -8.29
C ILE A 169 6.50 9.29 -9.15
N TYR A 170 6.21 10.57 -8.88
CA TYR A 170 6.48 11.66 -9.81
C TYR A 170 7.46 12.71 -9.30
N CYS A 171 7.72 12.79 -8.00
CA CYS A 171 8.41 13.94 -7.41
C CYS A 171 9.75 13.60 -6.74
N SER A 172 10.45 14.66 -6.37
CA SER A 172 11.70 14.57 -5.61
C SER A 172 11.43 14.37 -4.12
N GLU A 173 12.38 13.77 -3.42
CA GLU A 173 12.38 13.59 -1.96
C GLU A 173 12.06 14.87 -1.18
N GLY A 174 12.60 16.00 -1.60
CA GLY A 174 12.35 17.30 -0.93
C GLY A 174 10.89 17.76 -1.02
N THR A 175 10.17 17.42 -2.10
CA THR A 175 8.74 17.73 -2.23
C THR A 175 7.89 16.81 -1.36
N TYR A 176 8.23 15.53 -1.29
CA TYR A 176 7.59 14.56 -0.40
C TYR A 176 7.64 15.03 1.06
N CYS A 177 8.83 15.32 1.60
CA CYS A 177 9.01 15.76 2.99
C CYS A 177 8.24 17.04 3.31
N ARG A 178 8.26 18.03 2.40
CA ARG A 178 7.54 19.28 2.58
C ARG A 178 6.02 19.07 2.64
N ARG A 179 5.46 18.24 1.75
CA ARG A 179 4.02 17.91 1.76
C ARG A 179 3.63 17.13 2.98
N LEU A 180 4.41 16.11 3.33
CA LEU A 180 4.18 15.30 4.53
C LEU A 180 4.08 16.20 5.78
N THR A 181 5.05 17.12 5.97
CA THR A 181 5.05 18.07 7.10
C THR A 181 3.81 18.96 7.09
N ALA A 182 3.43 19.52 5.93
CA ALA A 182 2.27 20.40 5.81
C ALA A 182 0.95 19.66 6.10
N LEU A 183 0.76 18.46 5.54
CA LEU A 183 -0.43 17.66 5.71
C LEU A 183 -0.60 17.20 7.16
N TRP A 184 0.49 16.75 7.81
CA TRP A 184 0.45 16.34 9.22
C TRP A 184 0.16 17.50 10.15
N ARG A 185 0.70 18.69 9.89
CA ARG A 185 0.35 19.88 10.67
C ARG A 185 -1.14 20.19 10.61
N ILE A 186 -1.71 20.22 9.39
CA ILE A 186 -3.14 20.51 9.21
C ILE A 186 -4.01 19.44 9.87
N LEU A 187 -3.69 18.16 9.67
CA LEU A 187 -4.43 17.05 10.26
C LEU A 187 -4.35 17.07 11.79
N GLY A 188 -3.14 17.27 12.34
CA GLY A 188 -2.90 17.33 13.78
C GLY A 188 -3.58 18.53 14.45
N ASP A 189 -3.52 19.73 13.85
CA ASP A 189 -4.22 20.92 14.35
C ASP A 189 -5.74 20.69 14.37
N SER A 190 -6.29 20.08 13.30
CA SER A 190 -7.73 19.74 13.20
C SER A 190 -8.16 18.73 14.25
N LEU A 191 -7.35 17.69 14.47
CA LEU A 191 -7.60 16.65 15.46
C LEU A 191 -7.56 17.24 16.88
N SER A 192 -6.56 18.08 17.19
CA SER A 192 -6.44 18.76 18.49
C SER A 192 -7.63 19.65 18.78
N LEU A 193 -8.15 20.36 17.78
CA LEU A 193 -9.35 21.19 17.90
C LEU A 193 -10.62 20.35 18.15
N ALA A 194 -10.78 19.21 17.49
CA ALA A 194 -11.91 18.32 17.68
C ALA A 194 -11.89 17.76 19.11
N VAL A 195 -10.77 17.22 19.57
CA VAL A 195 -10.60 16.69 20.93
C VAL A 195 -10.80 17.78 21.99
N GLY A 196 -10.27 19.00 21.77
CA GLY A 196 -10.43 20.13 22.68
C GLY A 196 -11.87 20.65 22.83
N LYS A 197 -12.73 20.47 21.81
CA LYS A 197 -14.16 20.80 21.88
C LYS A 197 -14.91 19.79 22.73
N VAL A 198 -14.63 18.50 22.61
CA VAL A 198 -15.28 17.44 23.39
C VAL A 198 -14.94 17.56 24.87
N ALA A 199 -13.74 18.00 25.23
CA ALA A 199 -13.33 18.19 26.63
C ALA A 199 -14.01 19.40 27.33
N ARG A 200 -14.69 20.28 26.60
CA ARG A 200 -15.35 21.50 27.12
C ARG A 200 -16.87 21.46 27.12
N GLY A 201 -17.49 20.42 26.58
CA GLY A 201 -18.94 20.22 26.52
C GLY A 201 -19.39 19.12 27.44
#